data_1bbcaf25ec7c60ab7e7a451d7f088038
#
_entry.id   1bbcaf25ec7c60ab7e7a451d7f088038
#
_cell.length_a   1.000
_cell.length_b   1.000
_cell.length_c   1.000
_cell.angle_alpha   90.00
_cell.angle_beta   90.00
_cell.angle_gamma   90.00
#
_symmetry.space_group_name_H-M   'P 1'
#
loop_
_entity.id
_entity.type
_entity.pdbx_description
1 polymer ?
#
loop_
_entity_poly.entity_id
_entity_poly.type
_entity_poly.pdbx_seq_one_letter_code
_entity_poly.pdbx_strand_id
1 'polypeptide(L)'
;LARESEAGANAAGGKAVIFCTITVSDGISMGTPGMRYSLVSREVIADSIETVAGAEGFDALVTIGGCDKNMPACIMAMARLNRPSVFVYGGTILPGIHPETKSECDIVSVYEAIGKHAANKLDDAGLATIEACSVPGPGSCGGMYTANTMASAIEALGMSLPYSSSNPALSAEKKAECYDAGKAIRLLLEKDIKPKDIMTREAFENAMTIVAVLGGSTNAVIHLIAMAHSVDIALTLEDFQKISDKTPV
;
A
#
# COMPACT_ATOMS: atom_id res chain seq x y z
N LEU A 1 4.56 -6.06 12.49
CA LEU A 1 4.28 -6.71 11.21
C LEU A 1 5.50 -7.45 10.66
N ALA A 2 6.67 -6.82 10.47
CA ALA A 2 7.85 -7.51 9.92
C ALA A 2 8.28 -8.73 10.74
N ARG A 3 8.24 -8.65 12.08
CA ARG A 3 8.56 -9.78 12.96
C ARG A 3 7.55 -10.92 12.86
N GLU A 4 6.28 -10.63 12.57
CA GLU A 4 5.29 -11.68 12.33
C GLU A 4 5.58 -12.41 11.01
N SER A 5 5.94 -11.67 9.96
CA SER A 5 6.33 -12.28 8.68
C SER A 5 7.63 -13.10 8.82
N GLU A 6 8.60 -12.61 9.58
CA GLU A 6 9.81 -13.35 9.93
C GLU A 6 9.48 -14.67 10.66
N ALA A 7 8.60 -14.60 11.68
CA ALA A 7 8.16 -15.79 12.40
C ALA A 7 7.48 -16.80 11.48
N GLY A 8 6.61 -16.34 10.57
CA GLY A 8 5.94 -17.18 9.57
C GLY A 8 6.92 -17.88 8.63
N ALA A 9 7.86 -17.13 8.06
CA ALA A 9 8.89 -17.67 7.16
C ALA A 9 9.81 -18.69 7.87
N ASN A 10 10.23 -18.37 9.10
CA ASN A 10 11.05 -19.28 9.90
C ASN A 10 10.28 -20.56 10.28
N ALA A 11 8.99 -20.45 10.63
CA ALA A 11 8.11 -21.60 10.93
C ALA A 11 7.92 -22.51 9.69
N ALA A 12 7.99 -21.96 8.50
CA ALA A 12 7.94 -22.70 7.24
C ALA A 12 9.29 -23.28 6.81
N GLY A 13 10.33 -23.19 7.65
CA GLY A 13 11.66 -23.75 7.39
C GLY A 13 12.60 -22.83 6.62
N GLY A 14 12.23 -21.57 6.45
CA GLY A 14 13.09 -20.53 5.91
C GLY A 14 14.02 -19.92 6.96
N LYS A 15 14.85 -18.98 6.54
CA LYS A 15 15.63 -18.10 7.41
C LYS A 15 15.41 -16.66 6.95
N ALA A 16 14.55 -15.95 7.63
CA ALA A 16 14.25 -14.57 7.29
C ALA A 16 15.33 -13.61 7.77
N VAL A 17 15.57 -12.57 6.97
CA VAL A 17 16.42 -11.43 7.30
C VAL A 17 15.59 -10.18 7.08
N ILE A 18 15.45 -9.36 8.13
CA ILE A 18 14.72 -8.09 8.05
C ILE A 18 15.69 -6.98 7.68
N PHE A 19 15.36 -6.23 6.63
CA PHE A 19 16.00 -4.96 6.32
C PHE A 19 14.93 -3.89 6.06
N CYS A 20 15.32 -2.64 6.12
CA CYS A 20 14.43 -1.50 5.89
C CYS A 20 14.97 -0.65 4.77
N THR A 21 14.06 -0.04 4.02
CA THR A 21 14.37 1.02 3.07
C THR A 21 13.77 2.34 3.53
N ILE A 22 14.12 3.42 2.86
CA ILE A 22 13.50 4.73 3.13
C ILE A 22 12.01 4.70 2.79
N THR A 23 11.27 5.64 3.36
CA THR A 23 9.92 5.97 2.92
C THR A 23 9.66 7.47 3.08
N VAL A 24 8.79 8.02 2.24
CA VAL A 24 8.24 9.37 2.38
C VAL A 24 6.76 9.23 2.71
N SER A 25 6.31 9.91 3.75
CA SER A 25 4.88 9.99 4.06
C SER A 25 4.27 11.18 3.33
N ASP A 26 3.40 10.92 2.36
CA ASP A 26 2.70 11.96 1.63
C ASP A 26 1.82 12.80 2.57
N GLY A 27 1.21 12.18 3.59
CA GLY A 27 0.41 12.90 4.58
C GLY A 27 1.21 13.92 5.40
N ILE A 28 2.44 13.58 5.80
CA ILE A 28 3.34 14.50 6.52
C ILE A 28 3.90 15.58 5.59
N SER A 29 4.19 15.22 4.35
CA SER A 29 4.82 16.11 3.38
C SER A 29 3.83 17.06 2.69
N MET A 30 2.54 16.76 2.74
CA MET A 30 1.48 17.53 2.07
C MET A 30 1.51 19.01 2.51
N GLY A 31 1.39 19.92 1.54
CA GLY A 31 1.44 21.36 1.80
C GLY A 31 2.84 21.92 2.10
N THR A 32 3.89 21.11 2.09
CA THR A 32 5.27 21.52 2.33
C THR A 32 6.16 21.34 1.09
N PRO A 33 7.35 21.96 1.02
CA PRO A 33 8.33 21.70 -0.04
C PRO A 33 8.77 20.23 -0.11
N GLY A 34 8.62 19.47 0.98
CA GLY A 34 8.92 18.04 1.07
C GLY A 34 8.13 17.18 0.09
N MET A 35 6.95 17.63 -0.33
CA MET A 35 6.12 16.90 -1.30
C MET A 35 6.80 16.68 -2.66
N ARG A 36 7.81 17.46 -3.01
CA ARG A 36 8.62 17.29 -4.23
C ARG A 36 9.40 15.97 -4.25
N TYR A 37 9.66 15.39 -3.08
CA TYR A 37 10.37 14.11 -2.94
C TYR A 37 9.45 12.90 -2.97
N SER A 38 8.13 13.09 -2.94
CA SER A 38 7.16 12.01 -2.86
C SER A 38 7.29 11.04 -4.05
N LEU A 39 7.06 11.48 -5.28
CA LEU A 39 7.10 10.59 -6.45
C LEU A 39 8.50 10.02 -6.71
N VAL A 40 9.55 10.81 -6.51
CA VAL A 40 10.94 10.39 -6.68
C VAL A 40 11.29 9.24 -5.72
N SER A 41 10.72 9.23 -4.51
CA SER A 41 10.97 8.16 -3.53
C SER A 41 10.58 6.78 -4.03
N ARG A 42 9.60 6.66 -4.94
CA ARG A 42 9.19 5.38 -5.51
C ARG A 42 10.35 4.64 -6.18
N GLU A 43 11.11 5.32 -7.03
CA GLU A 43 12.27 4.71 -7.72
C GLU A 43 13.38 4.39 -6.71
N VAL A 44 13.71 5.33 -5.83
CA VAL A 44 14.77 5.14 -4.83
C VAL A 44 14.45 3.94 -3.92
N ILE A 45 13.19 3.77 -3.51
CA ILE A 45 12.75 2.62 -2.70
C ILE A 45 12.89 1.33 -3.50
N ALA A 46 12.41 1.30 -4.74
CA ALA A 46 12.51 0.13 -5.60
C ALA A 46 13.97 -0.29 -5.82
N ASP A 47 14.84 0.66 -6.15
CA ASP A 47 16.27 0.46 -6.37
C ASP A 47 16.97 -0.04 -5.09
N SER A 48 16.60 0.50 -3.92
CA SER A 48 17.19 0.07 -2.64
C SER A 48 16.81 -1.38 -2.29
N ILE A 49 15.55 -1.78 -2.52
CA ILE A 49 15.11 -3.17 -2.30
C ILE A 49 15.82 -4.10 -3.27
N GLU A 50 15.86 -3.75 -4.55
CA GLU A 50 16.51 -4.52 -5.60
C GLU A 50 18.00 -4.71 -5.31
N THR A 51 18.68 -3.62 -4.91
CA THR A 51 20.11 -3.63 -4.57
C THR A 51 20.41 -4.58 -3.41
N VAL A 52 19.70 -4.47 -2.31
CA VAL A 52 19.94 -5.31 -1.12
C VAL A 52 19.59 -6.77 -1.43
N ALA A 53 18.40 -7.02 -1.94
CA ALA A 53 17.96 -8.39 -2.22
C ALA A 53 18.80 -9.07 -3.30
N GLY A 54 19.26 -8.30 -4.29
CA GLY A 54 20.16 -8.79 -5.35
C GLY A 54 21.55 -9.12 -4.82
N ALA A 55 22.16 -8.18 -4.08
CA ALA A 55 23.52 -8.31 -3.54
C ALA A 55 23.63 -9.43 -2.49
N GLU A 56 22.65 -9.52 -1.58
CA GLU A 56 22.62 -10.56 -0.53
C GLU A 56 22.12 -11.92 -1.04
N GLY A 57 21.63 -12.00 -2.28
CA GLY A 57 21.20 -13.25 -2.90
C GLY A 57 19.98 -13.89 -2.25
N PHE A 58 19.00 -13.10 -1.75
CA PHE A 58 17.80 -13.65 -1.14
C PHE A 58 16.98 -14.46 -2.14
N ASP A 59 16.49 -15.64 -1.73
CA ASP A 59 15.70 -16.53 -2.59
C ASP A 59 14.27 -16.01 -2.83
N ALA A 60 13.72 -15.27 -1.89
CA ALA A 60 12.35 -14.78 -1.91
C ALA A 60 12.18 -13.49 -1.09
N LEU A 61 11.06 -12.80 -1.26
CA LEU A 61 10.78 -11.55 -0.53
C LEU A 61 9.37 -11.52 0.06
N VAL A 62 9.27 -11.00 1.29
CA VAL A 62 8.03 -10.42 1.81
C VAL A 62 8.27 -8.93 1.95
N THR A 63 7.52 -8.10 1.25
CA THR A 63 7.62 -6.66 1.40
C THR A 63 6.40 -6.10 2.10
N ILE A 64 6.59 -5.14 2.99
CA ILE A 64 5.51 -4.49 3.74
C ILE A 64 5.54 -3.00 3.42
N GLY A 65 4.45 -2.50 2.87
CA GLY A 65 4.31 -1.10 2.50
C GLY A 65 2.95 -0.54 2.90
N GLY A 66 2.86 0.74 3.17
CA GLY A 66 1.63 1.36 3.64
C GLY A 66 1.48 2.84 3.29
N CYS A 67 2.25 3.34 2.32
CA CYS A 67 2.13 4.72 1.87
C CYS A 67 2.15 4.78 0.34
N ASP A 68 1.77 5.93 -0.21
CA ASP A 68 1.50 6.17 -1.62
C ASP A 68 2.57 5.61 -2.57
N LYS A 69 3.84 5.83 -2.28
CA LYS A 69 4.95 5.53 -3.20
C LYS A 69 5.71 4.27 -2.84
N ASN A 70 5.74 3.87 -1.56
CA ASN A 70 6.49 2.66 -1.17
C ASN A 70 5.78 1.38 -1.62
N MET A 71 4.45 1.39 -1.73
CA MET A 71 3.69 0.22 -2.17
C MET A 71 3.97 -0.13 -3.63
N PRO A 72 3.79 0.77 -4.61
CA PRO A 72 4.18 0.47 -5.99
C PRO A 72 5.68 0.20 -6.12
N ALA A 73 6.54 0.86 -5.34
CA ALA A 73 7.98 0.59 -5.32
C ALA A 73 8.31 -0.86 -4.91
N CYS A 74 7.64 -1.38 -3.89
CA CYS A 74 7.78 -2.78 -3.48
C CYS A 74 7.46 -3.73 -4.64
N ILE A 75 6.33 -3.50 -5.33
CA ILE A 75 5.93 -4.33 -6.46
C ILE A 75 6.91 -4.21 -7.63
N MET A 76 7.39 -3.01 -7.94
CA MET A 76 8.42 -2.80 -8.97
C MET A 76 9.71 -3.58 -8.67
N ALA A 77 10.18 -3.53 -7.42
CA ALA A 77 11.37 -4.30 -7.00
C ALA A 77 11.15 -5.80 -7.10
N MET A 78 10.01 -6.32 -6.63
CA MET A 78 9.63 -7.73 -6.78
C MET A 78 9.61 -8.15 -8.25
N ALA A 79 9.03 -7.32 -9.11
CA ALA A 79 8.94 -7.57 -10.55
C ALA A 79 10.31 -7.64 -11.23
N ARG A 80 11.19 -6.69 -10.91
CA ARG A 80 12.56 -6.62 -11.46
C ARG A 80 13.42 -7.78 -11.00
N LEU A 81 13.37 -8.13 -9.71
CA LEU A 81 14.09 -9.28 -9.13
C LEU A 81 13.53 -10.62 -9.62
N ASN A 82 12.24 -10.66 -9.89
CA ASN A 82 11.49 -11.85 -10.33
C ASN A 82 11.80 -13.10 -9.48
N ARG A 83 11.78 -12.93 -8.16
CA ARG A 83 11.90 -14.00 -7.17
C ARG A 83 10.56 -14.21 -6.47
N PRO A 84 10.22 -15.42 -6.00
CA PRO A 84 8.99 -15.67 -5.24
C PRO A 84 8.74 -14.60 -4.19
N SER A 85 7.57 -13.96 -4.23
CA SER A 85 7.35 -12.75 -3.44
C SER A 85 5.89 -12.60 -3.02
N VAL A 86 5.67 -12.06 -1.82
CA VAL A 86 4.35 -11.68 -1.30
C VAL A 86 4.42 -10.24 -0.79
N PHE A 87 3.47 -9.41 -1.20
CA PHE A 87 3.29 -8.07 -0.66
C PHE A 87 2.30 -8.10 0.51
N VAL A 88 2.54 -7.31 1.54
CA VAL A 88 1.64 -7.07 2.66
C VAL A 88 1.36 -5.58 2.77
N TYR A 89 0.08 -5.22 2.73
CA TYR A 89 -0.34 -3.86 3.06
C TYR A 89 -0.20 -3.63 4.56
N GLY A 90 0.47 -2.54 4.96
CA GLY A 90 0.67 -2.20 6.37
C GLY A 90 -0.60 -1.91 7.16
N GLY A 91 -1.72 -1.78 6.48
CA GLY A 91 -3.06 -1.59 7.04
C GLY A 91 -3.45 -0.14 7.23
N THR A 92 -4.75 0.11 7.19
CA THR A 92 -5.36 1.43 7.36
C THR A 92 -5.39 1.84 8.82
N ILE A 93 -5.19 3.13 9.09
CA ILE A 93 -5.33 3.73 10.41
C ILE A 93 -6.80 3.71 10.84
N LEU A 94 -7.03 3.41 12.12
CA LEU A 94 -8.38 3.47 12.70
C LEU A 94 -8.77 4.91 13.04
N PRO A 95 -10.07 5.25 12.98
CA PRO A 95 -10.56 6.53 13.48
C PRO A 95 -10.35 6.64 14.99
N GLY A 96 -10.23 7.86 15.48
CA GLY A 96 -10.31 8.15 16.90
C GLY A 96 -11.72 8.46 17.35
N ILE A 97 -11.87 8.84 18.62
CA ILE A 97 -13.18 9.15 19.24
C ILE A 97 -13.14 10.56 19.79
N HIS A 98 -14.10 11.40 19.37
CA HIS A 98 -14.24 12.74 19.92
C HIS A 98 -14.56 12.68 21.43
N PRO A 99 -13.84 13.44 22.27
CA PRO A 99 -13.93 13.29 23.73
C PRO A 99 -15.32 13.64 24.30
N GLU A 100 -16.04 14.57 23.69
CA GLU A 100 -17.34 15.04 24.16
C GLU A 100 -18.50 14.33 23.45
N THR A 101 -18.51 14.36 22.11
CA THR A 101 -19.64 13.82 21.31
C THR A 101 -19.63 12.30 21.19
N LYS A 102 -18.50 11.65 21.51
CA LYS A 102 -18.29 10.21 21.34
C LYS A 102 -18.43 9.71 19.90
N SER A 103 -18.46 10.61 18.93
CA SER A 103 -18.46 10.27 17.51
C SER A 103 -17.05 9.85 17.04
N GLU A 104 -17.01 9.04 16.03
CA GLU A 104 -15.74 8.70 15.35
C GLU A 104 -15.17 9.93 14.64
N CYS A 105 -13.85 10.07 14.71
CA CYS A 105 -13.09 11.14 14.06
C CYS A 105 -12.01 10.51 13.17
N ASP A 106 -12.15 10.67 11.89
CA ASP A 106 -11.23 10.21 10.86
C ASP A 106 -10.55 11.40 10.14
N ILE A 107 -9.84 11.12 9.06
CA ILE A 107 -9.16 12.17 8.27
C ILE A 107 -10.16 13.14 7.61
N VAL A 108 -11.36 12.70 7.27
CA VAL A 108 -12.41 13.55 6.68
C VAL A 108 -12.91 14.54 7.73
N SER A 109 -13.07 14.10 8.98
CA SER A 109 -13.45 14.94 10.12
C SER A 109 -12.49 16.12 10.29
N VAL A 110 -11.17 15.91 10.08
CA VAL A 110 -10.17 16.99 10.14
C VAL A 110 -10.37 18.00 9.00
N TYR A 111 -10.55 17.54 7.77
CA TYR A 111 -10.78 18.44 6.63
C TYR A 111 -12.07 19.25 6.78
N GLU A 112 -13.14 18.62 7.27
CA GLU A 112 -14.39 19.33 7.59
C GLU A 112 -14.19 20.37 8.70
N ALA A 113 -13.42 20.05 9.73
CA ALA A 113 -13.12 20.99 10.81
C ALA A 113 -12.32 22.19 10.32
N ILE A 114 -11.31 21.99 9.47
CA ILE A 114 -10.56 23.06 8.82
C ILE A 114 -11.50 23.95 8.01
N GLY A 115 -12.40 23.38 7.23
CA GLY A 115 -13.41 24.14 6.47
C GLY A 115 -14.38 24.92 7.36
N LYS A 116 -14.85 24.34 8.46
CA LYS A 116 -15.70 25.01 9.45
C LYS A 116 -14.97 26.16 10.15
N HIS A 117 -13.70 25.94 10.50
CA HIS A 117 -12.85 26.97 11.11
C HIS A 117 -12.62 28.15 10.15
N ALA A 118 -12.25 27.89 8.90
CA ALA A 118 -12.09 28.93 7.89
C ALA A 118 -13.37 29.74 7.62
N ALA A 119 -14.55 29.13 7.82
CA ALA A 119 -15.85 29.77 7.71
C ALA A 119 -16.31 30.43 9.03
N ASN A 120 -15.49 30.55 10.06
CA ASN A 120 -15.82 31.04 11.41
C ASN A 120 -16.99 30.31 12.10
N LYS A 121 -17.15 28.99 11.81
CA LYS A 121 -18.17 28.12 12.41
C LYS A 121 -17.58 27.17 13.47
N LEU A 122 -16.28 27.17 13.65
CA LEU A 122 -15.54 26.42 14.65
C LEU A 122 -14.41 27.32 15.15
N ASP A 123 -14.19 27.36 16.45
CA ASP A 123 -13.09 28.10 17.06
C ASP A 123 -11.78 27.28 17.09
N ASP A 124 -10.68 27.92 17.50
CA ASP A 124 -9.35 27.29 17.59
C ASP A 124 -9.35 26.10 18.54
N ALA A 125 -10.10 26.16 19.65
CA ALA A 125 -10.16 25.07 20.63
C ALA A 125 -10.89 23.85 20.07
N GLY A 126 -11.98 24.07 19.34
CA GLY A 126 -12.72 23.01 18.67
C GLY A 126 -11.90 22.34 17.55
N LEU A 127 -11.18 23.14 16.74
CA LEU A 127 -10.27 22.60 15.73
C LEU A 127 -9.17 21.76 16.38
N ALA A 128 -8.48 22.28 17.39
CA ALA A 128 -7.42 21.56 18.10
C ALA A 128 -7.93 20.25 18.75
N THR A 129 -9.16 20.23 19.24
CA THR A 129 -9.79 19.02 19.78
C THR A 129 -9.94 17.94 18.71
N ILE A 130 -10.45 18.32 17.53
CA ILE A 130 -10.64 17.37 16.41
C ILE A 130 -9.29 16.88 15.90
N GLU A 131 -8.30 17.76 15.72
CA GLU A 131 -6.94 17.38 15.32
C GLU A 131 -6.31 16.38 16.31
N ALA A 132 -6.47 16.60 17.62
CA ALA A 132 -5.88 15.75 18.65
C ALA A 132 -6.53 14.37 18.76
N CYS A 133 -7.82 14.25 18.47
CA CYS A 133 -8.56 12.99 18.61
C CYS A 133 -8.71 12.21 17.30
N SER A 134 -8.42 12.81 16.16
CA SER A 134 -8.54 12.13 14.87
C SER A 134 -7.34 11.22 14.61
N VAL A 135 -7.60 10.02 14.08
CA VAL A 135 -6.59 9.05 13.62
C VAL A 135 -5.37 8.89 14.53
N PRO A 136 -5.53 8.55 15.81
CA PRO A 136 -4.47 8.62 16.82
C PRO A 136 -3.45 7.48 16.76
N GLY A 137 -3.71 6.44 15.97
CA GLY A 137 -2.90 5.22 15.90
C GLY A 137 -1.92 5.21 14.72
N PRO A 138 -1.21 4.09 14.50
CA PRO A 138 -0.44 3.85 13.29
C PRO A 138 -1.34 3.33 12.17
N GLY A 139 -0.92 3.57 10.93
CA GLY A 139 -1.56 3.05 9.73
C GLY A 139 -1.48 4.01 8.56
N SER A 140 -1.91 3.55 7.41
CA SER A 140 -2.07 4.36 6.21
C SER A 140 -3.33 5.23 6.31
N CYS A 141 -3.43 6.26 5.47
CA CYS A 141 -4.58 7.17 5.46
C CYS A 141 -5.91 6.41 5.45
N GLY A 142 -6.88 6.86 6.27
CA GLY A 142 -8.19 6.23 6.45
C GLY A 142 -9.21 6.48 5.33
N GLY A 143 -8.80 7.08 4.21
CA GLY A 143 -9.65 7.33 3.04
C GLY A 143 -9.19 6.55 1.80
N MET A 144 -10.02 6.51 0.76
CA MET A 144 -9.67 5.90 -0.55
C MET A 144 -8.71 6.81 -1.33
N TYR A 145 -7.62 7.21 -0.69
CA TYR A 145 -6.49 7.91 -1.31
C TYR A 145 -5.54 6.89 -1.95
N THR A 146 -4.32 7.30 -2.30
CA THR A 146 -3.43 6.43 -3.08
C THR A 146 -3.03 5.15 -2.34
N ALA A 147 -2.78 5.21 -1.03
CA ALA A 147 -2.39 4.02 -0.26
C ALA A 147 -3.49 2.94 -0.28
N ASN A 148 -4.74 3.28 0.03
CA ASN A 148 -5.87 2.33 -0.03
C ASN A 148 -6.14 1.86 -1.46
N THR A 149 -6.07 2.76 -2.45
CA THR A 149 -6.22 2.41 -3.86
C THR A 149 -5.18 1.39 -4.31
N MET A 150 -3.91 1.63 -3.99
CA MET A 150 -2.85 0.71 -4.36
C MET A 150 -2.91 -0.61 -3.60
N ALA A 151 -3.34 -0.62 -2.33
CA ALA A 151 -3.59 -1.85 -1.58
C ALA A 151 -4.60 -2.74 -2.30
N SER A 152 -5.75 -2.16 -2.68
CA SER A 152 -6.81 -2.87 -3.40
C SER A 152 -6.36 -3.32 -4.80
N ALA A 153 -5.63 -2.46 -5.53
CA ALA A 153 -5.08 -2.80 -6.84
C ALA A 153 -4.06 -3.95 -6.76
N ILE A 154 -3.17 -3.95 -5.78
CA ILE A 154 -2.14 -4.98 -5.57
C ILE A 154 -2.78 -6.32 -5.17
N GLU A 155 -3.86 -6.29 -4.38
CA GLU A 155 -4.62 -7.49 -4.05
C GLU A 155 -5.31 -8.06 -5.30
N ALA A 156 -5.98 -7.22 -6.11
CA ALA A 156 -6.58 -7.62 -7.37
C ALA A 156 -5.55 -8.11 -8.41
N LEU A 157 -4.34 -7.56 -8.37
CA LEU A 157 -3.21 -8.01 -9.19
C LEU A 157 -2.70 -9.41 -8.78
N GLY A 158 -3.04 -9.88 -7.57
CA GLY A 158 -2.62 -11.19 -7.07
C GLY A 158 -1.30 -11.20 -6.30
N MET A 159 -0.72 -10.04 -5.97
CA MET A 159 0.58 -9.94 -5.30
C MET A 159 0.51 -9.93 -3.77
N SER A 160 -0.69 -9.92 -3.17
CA SER A 160 -0.91 -10.05 -1.73
C SER A 160 -1.93 -11.13 -1.42
N LEU A 161 -1.96 -11.55 -0.16
CA LEU A 161 -2.98 -12.50 0.31
C LEU A 161 -4.37 -11.84 0.30
N PRO A 162 -5.45 -12.64 0.18
CA PRO A 162 -6.81 -12.13 0.25
C PRO A 162 -7.08 -11.33 1.53
N TYR A 163 -7.83 -10.24 1.41
CA TYR A 163 -8.20 -9.29 2.48
C TYR A 163 -7.04 -8.42 3.01
N SER A 164 -5.86 -8.47 2.38
CA SER A 164 -4.72 -7.62 2.75
C SER A 164 -5.08 -6.14 2.74
N SER A 165 -5.82 -5.70 1.73
CA SER A 165 -6.26 -4.30 1.58
C SER A 165 -7.29 -3.85 2.61
N SER A 166 -7.97 -4.78 3.30
CA SER A 166 -9.09 -4.49 4.20
C SER A 166 -8.72 -4.51 5.68
N ASN A 167 -7.65 -5.20 6.06
CA ASN A 167 -7.28 -5.36 7.46
C ASN A 167 -6.66 -4.09 8.05
N PRO A 168 -7.21 -3.51 9.15
CA PRO A 168 -6.61 -2.35 9.82
C PRO A 168 -5.22 -2.66 10.39
N ALA A 169 -4.37 -1.65 10.48
CA ALA A 169 -2.95 -1.79 10.84
C ALA A 169 -2.69 -2.47 12.21
N LEU A 170 -3.59 -2.27 13.17
CA LEU A 170 -3.45 -2.82 14.54
C LEU A 170 -4.31 -4.07 14.77
N SER A 171 -5.05 -4.54 13.78
CA SER A 171 -5.94 -5.69 13.96
C SER A 171 -5.17 -6.99 14.17
N ALA A 172 -5.83 -7.95 14.81
CA ALA A 172 -5.29 -9.30 14.98
C ALA A 172 -5.16 -10.01 13.62
N GLU A 173 -6.11 -9.75 12.73
CA GLU A 173 -6.13 -10.26 11.36
C GLU A 173 -4.92 -9.80 10.56
N LYS A 174 -4.50 -8.53 10.70
CA LYS A 174 -3.28 -8.00 10.06
C LYS A 174 -2.02 -8.70 10.54
N LYS A 175 -1.93 -9.01 11.83
CA LYS A 175 -0.80 -9.78 12.39
C LYS A 175 -0.79 -11.21 11.87
N ALA A 176 -1.95 -11.86 11.85
CA ALA A 176 -2.10 -13.22 11.32
C ALA A 176 -1.75 -13.26 9.82
N GLU A 177 -2.23 -12.30 9.04
CA GLU A 177 -1.89 -12.15 7.61
C GLU A 177 -0.37 -12.03 7.40
N CYS A 178 0.33 -11.21 8.20
CA CYS A 178 1.78 -11.08 8.10
C CYS A 178 2.48 -12.42 8.34
N TYR A 179 2.04 -13.17 9.34
CA TYR A 179 2.57 -14.50 9.61
C TYR A 179 2.30 -15.46 8.45
N ASP A 180 1.09 -15.46 7.90
CA ASP A 180 0.71 -16.31 6.78
C ASP A 180 1.41 -15.91 5.48
N ALA A 181 1.67 -14.63 5.26
CA ALA A 181 2.49 -14.15 4.15
C ALA A 181 3.91 -14.71 4.22
N GLY A 182 4.51 -14.72 5.41
CA GLY A 182 5.80 -15.37 5.63
C GLY A 182 5.78 -16.86 5.31
N LYS A 183 4.73 -17.57 5.72
CA LYS A 183 4.56 -19.02 5.40
C LYS A 183 4.33 -19.27 3.92
N ALA A 184 3.58 -18.39 3.24
CA ALA A 184 3.25 -18.54 1.82
C ALA A 184 4.49 -18.57 0.92
N ILE A 185 5.56 -17.91 1.34
CA ILE A 185 6.85 -17.93 0.63
C ILE A 185 7.35 -19.36 0.37
N ARG A 186 7.16 -20.27 1.32
CA ARG A 186 7.56 -21.68 1.14
C ARG A 186 6.86 -22.32 -0.06
N LEU A 187 5.54 -22.12 -0.16
CA LEU A 187 4.77 -22.65 -1.27
C LEU A 187 5.18 -22.06 -2.62
N LEU A 188 5.44 -20.74 -2.65
CA LEU A 188 5.89 -20.06 -3.86
C LEU A 188 7.26 -20.56 -4.33
N LEU A 189 8.19 -20.79 -3.39
CA LEU A 189 9.51 -21.38 -3.68
C LEU A 189 9.38 -22.80 -4.21
N GLU A 190 8.58 -23.66 -3.57
CA GLU A 190 8.38 -25.06 -3.98
C GLU A 190 7.73 -25.19 -5.36
N LYS A 191 6.85 -24.24 -5.72
CA LYS A 191 6.17 -24.21 -7.02
C LYS A 191 6.87 -23.34 -8.05
N ASP A 192 7.96 -22.69 -7.69
CA ASP A 192 8.70 -21.72 -8.51
C ASP A 192 7.80 -20.59 -9.09
N ILE A 193 6.79 -20.15 -8.32
CA ILE A 193 5.88 -19.07 -8.73
C ILE A 193 6.52 -17.72 -8.45
N LYS A 194 6.67 -16.90 -9.49
CA LYS A 194 7.35 -15.61 -9.48
C LYS A 194 6.43 -14.45 -9.84
N PRO A 195 6.80 -13.20 -9.55
CA PRO A 195 6.00 -12.03 -9.92
C PRO A 195 5.60 -11.98 -11.40
N LYS A 196 6.47 -12.34 -12.33
CA LYS A 196 6.13 -12.35 -13.77
C LYS A 196 5.08 -13.41 -14.15
N ASP A 197 4.90 -14.46 -13.35
CA ASP A 197 3.85 -15.47 -13.57
C ASP A 197 2.48 -14.97 -13.09
N ILE A 198 2.46 -14.05 -12.12
CA ILE A 198 1.24 -13.50 -11.50
C ILE A 198 0.82 -12.21 -12.19
N MET A 199 1.77 -11.30 -12.44
CA MET A 199 1.54 -9.96 -12.97
C MET A 199 1.34 -9.99 -14.49
N THR A 200 0.31 -10.71 -14.96
CA THR A 200 -0.05 -10.81 -16.38
C THR A 200 -0.83 -9.58 -16.83
N ARG A 201 -1.05 -9.45 -18.15
CA ARG A 201 -1.89 -8.39 -18.71
C ARG A 201 -3.29 -8.39 -18.10
N GLU A 202 -3.90 -9.55 -17.97
CA GLU A 202 -5.23 -9.74 -17.40
C GLU A 202 -5.26 -9.36 -15.90
N ALA A 203 -4.20 -9.65 -15.16
CA ALA A 203 -4.07 -9.23 -13.75
C ALA A 203 -4.03 -7.70 -13.63
N PHE A 204 -3.34 -6.99 -14.53
CA PHE A 204 -3.39 -5.53 -14.59
C PHE A 204 -4.78 -5.01 -14.98
N GLU A 205 -5.49 -5.66 -15.88
CA GLU A 205 -6.86 -5.30 -16.23
C GLU A 205 -7.81 -5.47 -15.04
N ASN A 206 -7.66 -6.52 -14.24
CA ASN A 206 -8.38 -6.69 -12.98
C ASN A 206 -8.07 -5.56 -11.99
N ALA A 207 -6.79 -5.21 -11.82
CA ALA A 207 -6.38 -4.12 -10.93
C ALA A 207 -6.99 -2.77 -11.38
N MET A 208 -6.94 -2.45 -12.69
CA MET A 208 -7.56 -1.24 -13.25
C MET A 208 -9.07 -1.21 -13.02
N THR A 209 -9.74 -2.36 -13.20
CA THR A 209 -11.19 -2.49 -12.95
C THR A 209 -11.53 -2.18 -11.51
N ILE A 210 -10.80 -2.75 -10.56
CA ILE A 210 -11.00 -2.47 -9.12
C ILE A 210 -10.76 -1.00 -8.79
N VAL A 211 -9.72 -0.38 -9.35
CA VAL A 211 -9.46 1.07 -9.17
C VAL A 211 -10.64 1.91 -9.67
N ALA A 212 -11.20 1.56 -10.83
CA ALA A 212 -12.36 2.26 -11.39
C ALA A 212 -13.62 2.09 -10.52
N VAL A 213 -13.93 0.86 -10.10
CA VAL A 213 -15.10 0.55 -9.25
C VAL A 213 -15.05 1.26 -7.90
N LEU A 214 -13.85 1.34 -7.29
CA LEU A 214 -13.67 1.97 -5.98
C LEU A 214 -13.62 3.50 -6.05
N GLY A 215 -13.60 4.09 -7.24
CA GLY A 215 -13.34 5.53 -7.38
C GLY A 215 -11.97 5.92 -6.83
N GLY A 216 -10.97 5.10 -7.08
CA GLY A 216 -9.63 5.23 -6.51
C GLY A 216 -8.85 6.44 -7.02
N SER A 217 -7.70 6.66 -6.39
CA SER A 217 -6.78 7.75 -6.72
C SER A 217 -6.25 7.67 -8.16
N THR A 218 -6.21 8.80 -8.85
CA THR A 218 -5.60 8.93 -10.18
C THR A 218 -4.10 8.61 -10.20
N ASN A 219 -3.41 8.66 -9.06
CA ASN A 219 -2.02 8.22 -8.94
C ASN A 219 -1.84 6.73 -9.31
N ALA A 220 -2.88 5.90 -9.16
CA ALA A 220 -2.83 4.50 -9.55
C ALA A 220 -2.47 4.32 -11.04
N VAL A 221 -2.85 5.25 -11.90
CA VAL A 221 -2.53 5.21 -13.34
C VAL A 221 -1.02 5.18 -13.56
N ILE A 222 -0.29 6.15 -13.00
CA ILE A 222 1.17 6.22 -13.17
C ILE A 222 1.88 5.08 -12.44
N HIS A 223 1.29 4.56 -11.36
CA HIS A 223 1.89 3.45 -10.62
C HIS A 223 1.70 2.12 -11.33
N LEU A 224 0.51 1.82 -11.82
CA LEU A 224 0.25 0.58 -12.57
C LEU A 224 1.05 0.54 -13.87
N ILE A 225 1.21 1.66 -14.58
CA ILE A 225 2.09 1.75 -15.75
C ILE A 225 3.54 1.41 -15.40
N ALA A 226 4.07 1.97 -14.30
CA ALA A 226 5.44 1.70 -13.87
C ALA A 226 5.64 0.24 -13.41
N MET A 227 4.65 -0.32 -12.71
CA MET A 227 4.65 -1.72 -12.30
C MET A 227 4.59 -2.66 -13.51
N ALA A 228 3.72 -2.38 -14.50
CA ALA A 228 3.61 -3.15 -15.73
C ALA A 228 4.93 -3.11 -16.53
N HIS A 229 5.54 -1.94 -16.63
CA HIS A 229 6.86 -1.79 -17.27
C HIS A 229 7.94 -2.66 -16.60
N SER A 230 7.87 -2.85 -15.28
CA SER A 230 8.83 -3.68 -14.53
C SER A 230 8.72 -5.19 -14.83
N VAL A 231 7.63 -5.62 -15.47
CA VAL A 231 7.42 -7.00 -15.97
C VAL A 231 7.33 -7.06 -17.50
N ASP A 232 7.81 -6.04 -18.19
CA ASP A 232 7.84 -5.94 -19.66
C ASP A 232 6.44 -5.92 -20.32
N ILE A 233 5.40 -5.48 -19.59
CA ILE A 233 4.04 -5.32 -20.12
C ILE A 233 3.82 -3.86 -20.51
N ALA A 234 3.43 -3.64 -21.77
CA ALA A 234 3.02 -2.32 -22.23
C ALA A 234 1.60 -2.00 -21.72
N LEU A 235 1.49 -0.96 -20.91
CA LEU A 235 0.23 -0.42 -20.40
C LEU A 235 0.17 1.06 -20.74
N THR A 236 -0.93 1.50 -21.37
CA THR A 236 -1.12 2.86 -21.86
C THR A 236 -2.33 3.54 -21.23
N LEU A 237 -2.45 4.86 -21.37
CA LEU A 237 -3.63 5.61 -20.90
C LEU A 237 -4.92 5.15 -21.59
N GLU A 238 -4.84 4.75 -22.88
CA GLU A 238 -5.98 4.22 -23.63
C GLU A 238 -6.51 2.91 -23.02
N ASP A 239 -5.65 2.11 -22.38
CA ASP A 239 -6.08 0.90 -21.71
C ASP A 239 -6.93 1.22 -20.47
N PHE A 240 -6.56 2.26 -19.72
CA PHE A 240 -7.38 2.73 -18.58
C PHE A 240 -8.73 3.27 -19.07
N GLN A 241 -8.75 4.01 -20.18
CA GLN A 241 -10.01 4.51 -20.75
C GLN A 241 -10.91 3.35 -21.17
N LYS A 242 -10.39 2.34 -21.86
CA LYS A 242 -11.16 1.16 -22.29
C LYS A 242 -11.74 0.38 -21.10
N ILE A 243 -10.99 0.27 -20.01
CA ILE A 243 -11.49 -0.38 -18.79
C ILE A 243 -12.57 0.47 -18.13
N SER A 244 -12.35 1.78 -18.00
CA SER A 244 -13.34 2.71 -17.46
C SER A 244 -14.66 2.67 -18.24
N ASP A 245 -14.60 2.65 -19.55
CA ASP A 245 -15.80 2.61 -20.43
C ASP A 245 -16.62 1.31 -20.27
N LYS A 246 -15.98 0.22 -19.86
CA LYS A 246 -16.63 -1.08 -19.64
C LYS A 246 -17.10 -1.29 -18.22
N THR A 247 -16.54 -0.55 -17.26
CA THR A 247 -16.82 -0.73 -15.83
C THR A 247 -18.06 0.10 -15.46
N PRO A 248 -19.14 -0.54 -14.97
CA PRO A 248 -20.30 0.22 -14.50
C PRO A 248 -19.93 1.06 -13.28
N VAL A 249 -20.40 2.31 -13.26
CA VAL A 249 -20.21 3.27 -12.16
C VAL A 249 -21.53 3.40 -11.38
#